data_02fedfdb88a88b8ca9aaaf671a5d0ce0
#
_entry.id   02fedfdb88a88b8ca9aaaf671a5d0ce0
#
_cell.length_a   1.000
_cell.length_b   1.000
_cell.length_c   1.000
_cell.angle_alpha   90.00
_cell.angle_beta   90.00
_cell.angle_gamma   90.00
#
_symmetry.space_group_name_H-M   'P 1'
#
loop_
_entity.id
_entity.type
_entity.pdbx_description
1 polymer ?
#
loop_
_entity_poly.entity_id
_entity_poly.type
_entity_poly.pdbx_seq_one_letter_code
_entity_poly.pdbx_strand_id
1 'polypeptide(L)'
;MKRKYFRNIIFSKTPLTGHFRFEDEFQIYPCDYVNAPKSKHASEIPLIIEFWIDENENPEVPEDLQSIKSFISPTTNQTNKLNRLTRLLSSLTNHRIHNLSETELKWGTPLPNDIEKNKEEINNTSSSLIMGIYYYPTIGQDMKIDGFSEQRHPPIKFFHHKIYYQYDPIDSKEKEIIFPHTIYNALLKYFSLDDKSRKIIDTICHLICNGIDIKSKMKSMSFLSFVSSIETLVNFEFKDKREGVEFECHDCLTLKTSPINCHKCGRPIWGVKAKFKTFLKTYVAYSESSLTKFNKIYNLRSNIVHNGMLLLGDEHIDWSKSDKADSQYLTHLETMQLSRLALVNWLLMGPNKKIVE
;
A
#
# COMPACT_ATOMS: atom_id res chain seq x y z
N MET A 1 -13.16 -22.63 -13.61
CA MET A 1 -12.91 -21.74 -12.48
C MET A 1 -14.24 -21.39 -11.86
N LYS A 2 -14.49 -21.81 -10.63
CA LYS A 2 -15.76 -21.54 -9.94
C LYS A 2 -15.55 -20.38 -8.99
N ARG A 3 -16.12 -19.23 -9.30
CA ARG A 3 -15.97 -18.00 -8.52
C ARG A 3 -16.94 -17.98 -7.34
N LYS A 4 -16.44 -17.63 -6.18
CA LYS A 4 -17.23 -17.35 -4.98
C LYS A 4 -17.04 -15.89 -4.62
N TYR A 5 -18.15 -15.15 -4.58
CA TYR A 5 -18.13 -13.70 -4.37
C TYR A 5 -18.33 -13.36 -2.90
N PHE A 6 -17.68 -12.28 -2.48
CA PHE A 6 -17.72 -11.77 -1.11
C PHE A 6 -17.89 -10.26 -1.10
N ARG A 7 -18.59 -9.79 -0.10
CA ARG A 7 -18.69 -8.39 0.29
C ARG A 7 -18.08 -8.20 1.66
N ASN A 8 -17.21 -7.20 1.80
CA ASN A 8 -16.57 -6.87 3.08
C ASN A 8 -16.65 -5.38 3.34
N ILE A 9 -16.62 -5.00 4.62
CA ILE A 9 -16.40 -3.63 5.04
C ILE A 9 -14.90 -3.40 5.13
N ILE A 10 -14.46 -2.28 4.59
CA ILE A 10 -13.12 -1.73 4.70
C ILE A 10 -13.21 -0.30 5.19
N PHE A 11 -12.11 0.30 5.60
CA PHE A 11 -12.11 1.60 6.26
C PHE A 11 -11.10 2.55 5.62
N SER A 12 -11.41 3.85 5.70
CA SER A 12 -10.51 4.95 5.35
C SER A 12 -10.79 6.16 6.24
N LYS A 13 -9.81 7.06 6.37
CA LYS A 13 -10.01 8.37 7.04
C LYS A 13 -10.70 9.39 6.15
N THR A 14 -10.82 9.10 4.85
CA THR A 14 -11.45 9.97 3.86
C THR A 14 -12.70 9.26 3.31
N PRO A 15 -13.86 9.96 3.18
CA PRO A 15 -15.07 9.37 2.64
C PRO A 15 -14.93 9.04 1.16
N LEU A 16 -15.55 7.95 0.73
CA LEU A 16 -15.77 7.62 -0.66
C LEU A 16 -17.18 8.07 -1.05
N THR A 17 -17.32 8.80 -2.13
CA THR A 17 -18.62 9.31 -2.62
C THR A 17 -19.07 8.67 -3.92
N GLY A 18 -18.14 8.05 -4.64
CA GLY A 18 -18.40 7.35 -5.88
C GLY A 18 -18.03 5.87 -5.83
N HIS A 19 -18.32 5.13 -6.89
CA HIS A 19 -17.90 3.75 -7.04
C HIS A 19 -16.71 3.62 -7.99
N PHE A 20 -15.90 2.60 -7.77
CA PHE A 20 -14.84 2.16 -8.68
C PHE A 20 -14.93 0.64 -8.85
N ARG A 21 -15.02 0.20 -10.09
CA ARG A 21 -14.95 -1.21 -10.46
C ARG A 21 -13.74 -1.44 -11.35
N PHE A 22 -12.97 -2.45 -11.01
CA PHE A 22 -11.86 -2.90 -11.85
C PHE A 22 -12.18 -4.26 -12.45
N GLU A 23 -12.52 -4.24 -13.72
CA GLU A 23 -12.90 -5.43 -14.49
C GLU A 23 -13.89 -6.33 -13.71
N ASP A 24 -13.62 -7.64 -13.75
CA ASP A 24 -14.32 -8.63 -12.91
C ASP A 24 -13.51 -9.04 -11.67
N GLU A 25 -12.53 -8.22 -11.23
CA GLU A 25 -11.69 -8.55 -10.09
C GLU A 25 -12.24 -8.06 -8.76
N PHE A 26 -12.65 -6.80 -8.71
CA PHE A 26 -13.23 -6.20 -7.51
C PHE A 26 -13.95 -4.89 -7.83
N GLN A 27 -14.78 -4.45 -6.87
CA GLN A 27 -15.34 -3.10 -6.85
C GLN A 27 -15.37 -2.54 -5.43
N ILE A 28 -15.29 -1.20 -5.32
CA ILE A 28 -15.45 -0.45 -4.07
C ILE A 28 -16.50 0.63 -4.24
N TYR A 29 -17.24 0.90 -3.19
CA TYR A 29 -18.29 1.92 -3.18
C TYR A 29 -18.61 2.38 -1.74
N PRO A 30 -19.34 3.50 -1.56
CA PRO A 30 -19.74 3.99 -0.24
C PRO A 30 -20.52 2.96 0.56
N CYS A 31 -20.35 2.96 1.87
CA CYS A 31 -21.14 2.16 2.78
C CYS A 31 -22.47 2.87 3.09
N ASP A 32 -23.58 2.34 2.63
CA ASP A 32 -24.93 2.91 2.83
C ASP A 32 -25.68 2.33 4.02
N TYR A 33 -25.01 1.58 4.87
CA TYR A 33 -25.63 1.09 6.09
C TYR A 33 -26.09 2.25 6.97
N VAL A 34 -27.24 2.06 7.61
CA VAL A 34 -27.82 3.07 8.51
C VAL A 34 -26.83 3.39 9.62
N ASN A 35 -26.65 4.68 9.91
CA ASN A 35 -25.68 5.22 10.88
C ASN A 35 -24.20 4.97 10.57
N ALA A 36 -23.85 4.47 9.39
CA ALA A 36 -22.45 4.46 8.97
C ALA A 36 -21.90 5.89 8.96
N PRO A 37 -20.73 6.15 9.58
CA PRO A 37 -20.08 7.46 9.52
C PRO A 37 -19.79 7.83 8.07
N LYS A 38 -20.26 9.00 7.65
CA LYS A 38 -20.08 9.53 6.28
C LYS A 38 -19.26 10.81 6.23
N SER A 39 -18.97 11.39 7.40
CA SER A 39 -18.31 12.67 7.51
C SER A 39 -16.80 12.52 7.70
N LYS A 40 -16.02 13.40 7.07
CA LYS A 40 -14.56 13.51 7.32
C LYS A 40 -14.19 13.84 8.77
N HIS A 41 -15.16 14.20 9.61
CA HIS A 41 -14.95 14.40 11.05
C HIS A 41 -14.98 13.08 11.84
N ALA A 42 -15.43 11.99 11.23
CA ALA A 42 -15.28 10.66 11.81
C ALA A 42 -13.81 10.24 11.76
N SER A 43 -13.35 9.53 12.77
CA SER A 43 -11.99 8.99 12.82
C SER A 43 -11.75 7.92 11.75
N GLU A 44 -12.80 7.20 11.40
CA GLU A 44 -12.84 6.19 10.34
C GLU A 44 -14.19 6.21 9.62
N ILE A 45 -14.16 5.92 8.34
CA ILE A 45 -15.32 5.87 7.47
C ILE A 45 -15.36 4.51 6.80
N PRO A 46 -16.43 3.73 6.99
CA PRO A 46 -16.59 2.43 6.35
C PRO A 46 -16.90 2.58 4.85
N LEU A 47 -16.33 1.69 4.08
CA LEU A 47 -16.50 1.52 2.64
C LEU A 47 -16.84 0.05 2.38
N ILE A 48 -17.49 -0.23 1.28
CA ILE A 48 -17.72 -1.60 0.83
C ILE A 48 -16.70 -1.98 -0.24
N ILE A 49 -16.17 -3.19 -0.11
CA ILE A 49 -15.43 -3.86 -1.18
C ILE A 49 -16.11 -5.17 -1.52
N GLU A 50 -16.28 -5.43 -2.80
CA GLU A 50 -16.70 -6.72 -3.32
C GLU A 50 -15.61 -7.31 -4.19
N PHE A 51 -15.37 -8.61 -4.04
CA PHE A 51 -14.37 -9.36 -4.80
C PHE A 51 -14.74 -10.84 -4.82
N TRP A 52 -14.04 -11.63 -5.64
CA TRP A 52 -14.24 -13.08 -5.69
C TRP A 52 -12.93 -13.84 -5.36
N ILE A 53 -13.08 -15.10 -4.97
CA ILE A 53 -11.98 -16.06 -4.86
C ILE A 53 -12.28 -17.27 -5.73
N ASP A 54 -11.24 -18.00 -6.18
CA ASP A 54 -11.43 -19.30 -6.79
C ASP A 54 -11.76 -20.32 -5.70
N GLU A 55 -12.87 -21.01 -5.84
CA GLU A 55 -13.32 -22.04 -4.89
C GLU A 55 -12.34 -23.23 -4.84
N ASN A 56 -11.58 -23.44 -5.91
CA ASN A 56 -10.58 -24.51 -6.03
C ASN A 56 -9.18 -24.11 -5.54
N GLU A 57 -8.96 -22.83 -5.20
CA GLU A 57 -7.69 -22.37 -4.66
C GLU A 57 -7.55 -22.85 -3.21
N ASN A 58 -6.81 -23.94 -3.02
CA ASN A 58 -6.49 -24.45 -1.70
C ASN A 58 -5.23 -23.73 -1.18
N PRO A 59 -5.30 -23.04 -0.03
CA PRO A 59 -4.10 -22.51 0.60
C PRO A 59 -3.18 -23.65 1.00
N GLU A 60 -1.87 -23.42 0.92
CA GLU A 60 -0.89 -24.29 1.56
C GLU A 60 -1.12 -24.25 3.07
N VAL A 61 -1.63 -25.33 3.61
CA VAL A 61 -1.86 -25.49 5.05
C VAL A 61 -0.74 -26.38 5.59
N PRO A 62 -0.01 -25.94 6.62
CA PRO A 62 1.01 -26.75 7.27
C PRO A 62 0.49 -28.13 7.66
N GLU A 63 1.38 -29.13 7.68
CA GLU A 63 1.00 -30.54 7.93
C GLU A 63 0.28 -30.74 9.25
N ASP A 64 0.69 -30.04 10.29
CA ASP A 64 0.10 -30.06 11.62
C ASP A 64 -1.33 -29.47 11.69
N LEU A 65 -1.73 -28.69 10.69
CA LEU A 65 -3.06 -28.05 10.59
C LEU A 65 -3.97 -28.72 9.53
N GLN A 66 -3.55 -29.80 8.89
CA GLN A 66 -4.34 -30.48 7.85
C GLN A 66 -5.73 -30.93 8.35
N SER A 67 -5.86 -31.34 9.62
CA SER A 67 -7.12 -31.77 10.21
C SER A 67 -8.20 -30.68 10.27
N ILE A 68 -7.80 -29.39 10.28
CA ILE A 68 -8.71 -28.25 10.32
C ILE A 68 -8.70 -27.45 9.01
N LYS A 69 -8.07 -27.97 7.98
CA LYS A 69 -7.94 -27.34 6.64
C LYS A 69 -9.28 -26.86 6.07
N SER A 70 -10.32 -27.66 6.21
CA SER A 70 -11.66 -27.33 5.71
C SER A 70 -12.29 -26.10 6.38
N PHE A 71 -11.90 -25.80 7.62
CA PHE A 71 -12.34 -24.60 8.35
C PHE A 71 -11.48 -23.38 8.05
N ILE A 72 -10.16 -23.56 7.97
CA ILE A 72 -9.21 -22.45 7.79
C ILE A 72 -9.19 -21.96 6.35
N SER A 73 -9.24 -22.87 5.37
CA SER A 73 -9.01 -22.60 3.97
C SER A 73 -9.89 -21.47 3.37
N PRO A 74 -11.22 -21.49 3.49
CA PRO A 74 -12.05 -20.46 2.86
C PRO A 74 -11.85 -19.08 3.46
N THR A 75 -11.75 -19.01 4.80
CA THR A 75 -11.56 -17.74 5.52
C THR A 75 -10.19 -17.14 5.27
N THR A 76 -9.16 -17.99 5.20
CA THR A 76 -7.78 -17.57 4.92
C THR A 76 -7.66 -16.97 3.53
N ASN A 77 -8.22 -17.61 2.48
CA ASN A 77 -8.18 -17.09 1.11
C ASN A 77 -8.92 -15.76 1.00
N GLN A 78 -10.10 -15.65 1.62
CA GLN A 78 -10.87 -14.41 1.66
C GLN A 78 -10.05 -13.29 2.32
N THR A 79 -9.50 -13.55 3.51
CA THR A 79 -8.70 -12.57 4.26
C THR A 79 -7.43 -12.18 3.50
N ASN A 80 -6.73 -13.13 2.90
CA ASN A 80 -5.53 -12.87 2.12
C ASN A 80 -5.83 -12.01 0.90
N LYS A 81 -6.90 -12.30 0.14
CA LYS A 81 -7.30 -11.46 -1.01
C LYS A 81 -7.74 -10.08 -0.56
N LEU A 82 -8.51 -9.96 0.51
CA LEU A 82 -8.91 -8.68 1.09
C LEU A 82 -7.70 -7.83 1.51
N ASN A 83 -6.76 -8.41 2.26
CA ASN A 83 -5.52 -7.75 2.67
C ASN A 83 -4.70 -7.29 1.45
N ARG A 84 -4.59 -8.13 0.43
CA ARG A 84 -3.88 -7.82 -0.80
C ARG A 84 -4.52 -6.63 -1.52
N LEU A 85 -5.83 -6.63 -1.73
CA LEU A 85 -6.55 -5.56 -2.40
C LEU A 85 -6.48 -4.23 -1.65
N THR A 86 -6.68 -4.23 -0.33
CA THR A 86 -6.61 -3.01 0.48
C THR A 86 -5.20 -2.41 0.51
N ARG A 87 -4.16 -3.25 0.61
CA ARG A 87 -2.76 -2.80 0.53
C ARG A 87 -2.41 -2.27 -0.86
N LEU A 88 -2.85 -2.96 -1.91
CA LEU A 88 -2.64 -2.52 -3.29
C LEU A 88 -3.27 -1.14 -3.51
N LEU A 89 -4.55 -0.96 -3.20
CA LEU A 89 -5.24 0.31 -3.31
C LEU A 89 -4.56 1.41 -2.49
N SER A 90 -4.13 1.12 -1.25
CA SER A 90 -3.41 2.08 -0.41
C SER A 90 -2.05 2.48 -0.98
N SER A 91 -1.37 1.58 -1.70
CA SER A 91 -0.06 1.84 -2.29
C SER A 91 -0.18 2.56 -3.63
N LEU A 92 -1.26 2.33 -4.38
CA LEU A 92 -1.53 2.98 -5.67
C LEU A 92 -2.26 4.33 -5.52
N THR A 93 -2.72 4.67 -4.32
CA THR A 93 -3.46 5.92 -4.07
C THR A 93 -2.86 6.71 -2.91
N ASN A 94 -3.29 7.95 -2.74
CA ASN A 94 -2.93 8.77 -1.59
C ASN A 94 -3.79 8.48 -0.35
N HIS A 95 -4.60 7.43 -0.37
CA HIS A 95 -5.51 7.08 0.71
C HIS A 95 -5.08 5.77 1.36
N ARG A 96 -5.06 5.73 2.70
CA ARG A 96 -4.90 4.47 3.43
C ARG A 96 -6.25 3.79 3.54
N ILE A 97 -6.37 2.63 2.91
CA ILE A 97 -7.54 1.75 2.98
C ILE A 97 -7.13 0.50 3.75
N HIS A 98 -7.87 0.11 4.76
CA HIS A 98 -7.56 -1.02 5.62
C HIS A 98 -8.80 -1.85 5.93
N ASN A 99 -8.61 -3.10 6.29
CA ASN A 99 -9.69 -4.06 6.51
C ASN A 99 -10.07 -4.23 7.98
N LEU A 100 -9.29 -3.66 8.91
CA LEU A 100 -9.57 -3.69 10.35
C LEU A 100 -9.72 -2.27 10.85
N SER A 101 -10.75 -2.02 11.62
CA SER A 101 -10.92 -0.75 12.31
C SER A 101 -9.78 -0.52 13.30
N GLU A 102 -9.21 0.70 13.29
CA GLU A 102 -8.14 1.15 14.20
C GLU A 102 -8.67 1.91 15.40
N THR A 103 -9.97 2.20 15.44
CA THR A 103 -10.60 2.96 16.52
C THR A 103 -10.91 2.09 17.73
N GLU A 104 -11.05 2.72 18.90
CA GLU A 104 -11.50 2.03 20.11
C GLU A 104 -12.91 1.46 19.93
N LEU A 105 -13.76 2.17 19.18
CA LEU A 105 -15.10 1.75 18.78
C LEU A 105 -15.01 1.09 17.41
N LYS A 106 -14.79 -0.19 17.39
CA LYS A 106 -14.54 -0.94 16.14
C LYS A 106 -15.86 -1.30 15.46
N TRP A 107 -15.84 -1.15 14.13
CA TRP A 107 -16.84 -1.70 13.26
C TRP A 107 -16.53 -3.17 13.02
N GLY A 108 -17.51 -4.02 13.15
CA GLY A 108 -17.33 -5.45 12.96
C GLY A 108 -18.50 -6.09 12.24
N THR A 109 -18.22 -7.25 11.67
CA THR A 109 -19.26 -8.17 11.21
C THR A 109 -19.65 -9.03 12.39
N PRO A 110 -20.94 -9.07 12.79
CA PRO A 110 -21.36 -9.94 13.88
C PRO A 110 -21.13 -11.40 13.50
N LEU A 111 -20.62 -12.18 14.45
CA LEU A 111 -20.58 -13.62 14.29
C LEU A 111 -22.01 -14.18 14.25
N PRO A 112 -22.30 -15.27 13.53
CA PRO A 112 -23.63 -15.86 13.44
C PRO A 112 -24.30 -16.09 14.80
N ASN A 113 -23.52 -16.55 15.77
CA ASN A 113 -24.01 -16.78 17.14
C ASN A 113 -24.37 -15.47 17.87
N ASP A 114 -23.71 -14.37 17.55
CA ASP A 114 -24.00 -13.06 18.16
C ASP A 114 -25.29 -12.47 17.56
N ILE A 115 -25.54 -12.71 16.27
CA ILE A 115 -26.76 -12.29 15.58
C ILE A 115 -27.97 -13.00 16.22
N GLU A 116 -27.89 -14.30 16.46
CA GLU A 116 -29.00 -15.06 17.08
C GLU A 116 -29.27 -14.63 18.52
N LYS A 117 -28.21 -14.43 19.32
CA LYS A 117 -28.31 -14.04 20.73
C LYS A 117 -28.78 -12.60 20.94
N ASN A 118 -28.41 -11.71 20.04
CA ASN A 118 -28.63 -10.27 20.20
C ASN A 118 -29.59 -9.70 19.13
N LYS A 119 -30.43 -10.55 18.52
CA LYS A 119 -31.30 -10.20 17.40
C LYS A 119 -32.21 -9.00 17.69
N GLU A 120 -32.79 -8.92 18.88
CA GLU A 120 -33.63 -7.78 19.27
C GLU A 120 -32.84 -6.50 19.40
N GLU A 121 -31.69 -6.55 20.06
CA GLU A 121 -30.80 -5.39 20.23
C GLU A 121 -30.25 -4.91 18.89
N ILE A 122 -29.81 -5.83 18.03
CA ILE A 122 -29.30 -5.53 16.70
C ILE A 122 -30.40 -4.97 15.78
N ASN A 123 -31.64 -5.45 15.90
CA ASN A 123 -32.77 -4.96 15.10
C ASN A 123 -33.32 -3.62 15.60
N ASN A 124 -33.23 -3.33 16.90
CA ASN A 124 -33.76 -2.12 17.49
C ASN A 124 -32.81 -0.92 17.40
N THR A 125 -31.53 -1.17 17.20
CA THR A 125 -30.52 -0.13 17.00
C THR A 125 -29.91 -0.27 15.61
N SER A 126 -29.88 0.81 14.87
CA SER A 126 -29.27 0.86 13.53
C SER A 126 -27.75 0.59 13.55
N SER A 127 -27.13 0.69 14.71
CA SER A 127 -25.83 0.12 15.05
C SER A 127 -25.81 -0.13 16.55
N SER A 128 -25.46 -1.34 17.00
CA SER A 128 -25.30 -1.61 18.42
C SER A 128 -23.83 -1.76 18.78
N LEU A 129 -23.47 -1.26 19.95
CA LEU A 129 -22.13 -1.41 20.52
C LEU A 129 -22.14 -2.65 21.42
N ILE A 130 -21.53 -3.73 20.95
CA ILE A 130 -21.36 -4.96 21.71
C ILE A 130 -19.86 -5.22 21.87
N MET A 131 -19.37 -5.29 23.10
CA MET A 131 -17.96 -5.54 23.42
C MET A 131 -16.97 -4.59 22.70
N GLY A 132 -17.35 -3.32 22.51
CA GLY A 132 -16.52 -2.32 21.82
C GLY A 132 -16.55 -2.43 20.29
N ILE A 133 -17.48 -3.16 19.73
CA ILE A 133 -17.62 -3.34 18.27
C ILE A 133 -19.01 -2.86 17.86
N TYR A 134 -19.06 -2.02 16.82
CA TYR A 134 -20.31 -1.66 16.17
C TYR A 134 -20.77 -2.76 15.21
N TYR A 135 -21.99 -3.22 15.38
CA TYR A 135 -22.62 -4.18 14.49
C TYR A 135 -23.74 -3.51 13.68
N TYR A 136 -23.88 -3.96 12.44
CA TYR A 136 -24.98 -3.57 11.58
C TYR A 136 -25.98 -4.71 11.49
N PRO A 137 -27.28 -4.45 11.59
CA PRO A 137 -28.29 -5.48 11.64
C PRO A 137 -28.23 -6.49 10.49
N THR A 138 -27.94 -6.07 9.27
CA THR A 138 -28.01 -6.93 8.08
C THR A 138 -26.65 -7.39 7.56
N ILE A 139 -25.55 -6.93 8.14
CA ILE A 139 -24.21 -7.11 7.55
C ILE A 139 -23.82 -8.58 7.38
N GLY A 140 -24.23 -9.44 8.30
CA GLY A 140 -23.89 -10.87 8.23
C GLY A 140 -24.64 -11.59 7.09
N GLN A 141 -25.81 -11.11 6.72
CA GLN A 141 -26.62 -11.64 5.61
C GLN A 141 -26.10 -11.15 4.26
N ASP A 142 -25.56 -9.93 4.23
CA ASP A 142 -25.13 -9.26 3.01
C ASP A 142 -23.67 -9.57 2.60
N MET A 143 -22.97 -10.42 3.36
CA MET A 143 -21.56 -10.71 3.10
C MET A 143 -21.32 -11.71 1.97
N LYS A 144 -22.26 -12.64 1.74
CA LYS A 144 -22.23 -13.57 0.62
C LYS A 144 -23.10 -13.04 -0.49
N ILE A 145 -22.55 -12.94 -1.68
CA ILE A 145 -23.22 -12.43 -2.86
C ILE A 145 -22.99 -13.40 -4.03
N ASP A 146 -23.94 -13.48 -4.95
CA ASP A 146 -23.85 -14.36 -6.12
C ASP A 146 -23.06 -13.74 -7.29
N GLY A 147 -22.78 -12.44 -7.18
CA GLY A 147 -22.05 -11.66 -8.17
C GLY A 147 -21.85 -10.24 -7.66
N PHE A 148 -21.18 -9.42 -8.43
CA PHE A 148 -21.04 -8.00 -8.10
C PHE A 148 -22.37 -7.28 -8.13
N SER A 149 -22.63 -6.48 -7.10
CA SER A 149 -23.83 -5.65 -7.00
C SER A 149 -23.87 -4.59 -8.08
N GLU A 150 -25.06 -4.33 -8.60
CA GLU A 150 -25.29 -3.17 -9.45
C GLU A 150 -25.08 -1.88 -8.65
N GLN A 151 -24.31 -0.96 -9.22
CA GLN A 151 -23.93 0.27 -8.52
C GLN A 151 -24.92 1.39 -8.75
N ARG A 152 -25.34 2.01 -7.66
CA ARG A 152 -26.21 3.19 -7.65
C ARG A 152 -25.46 4.50 -7.46
N HIS A 153 -24.19 4.41 -7.06
CA HIS A 153 -23.33 5.57 -6.85
C HIS A 153 -22.72 6.06 -8.17
N PRO A 154 -22.44 7.36 -8.31
CA PRO A 154 -21.72 7.88 -9.46
C PRO A 154 -20.31 7.28 -9.54
N PRO A 155 -19.65 7.30 -10.70
CA PRO A 155 -18.25 6.93 -10.79
C PRO A 155 -17.37 7.77 -9.88
N ILE A 156 -16.30 7.17 -9.34
CA ILE A 156 -15.28 7.89 -8.57
C ILE A 156 -14.64 9.00 -9.40
N LYS A 157 -14.21 10.07 -8.74
CA LYS A 157 -13.45 11.14 -9.39
C LYS A 157 -12.00 10.74 -9.62
N PHE A 158 -11.45 11.21 -10.74
CA PHE A 158 -10.06 10.96 -11.09
C PHE A 158 -9.29 12.28 -11.12
N PHE A 159 -8.00 12.18 -10.75
CA PHE A 159 -7.08 13.31 -10.77
C PHE A 159 -5.87 13.03 -11.66
N HIS A 160 -5.26 14.09 -12.17
CA HIS A 160 -4.15 13.97 -13.09
C HIS A 160 -2.90 13.38 -12.40
N HIS A 161 -2.30 12.32 -12.98
CA HIS A 161 -1.23 11.53 -12.38
C HIS A 161 -0.04 12.38 -11.88
N LYS A 162 0.46 13.31 -12.72
CA LYS A 162 1.65 14.14 -12.39
C LYS A 162 1.43 15.00 -11.13
N ILE A 163 0.20 15.40 -10.86
CA ILE A 163 -0.14 16.23 -9.71
C ILE A 163 -0.54 15.36 -8.51
N TYR A 164 -1.22 14.27 -8.74
CA TYR A 164 -1.77 13.40 -7.70
C TYR A 164 -0.75 13.00 -6.64
N TYR A 165 0.46 12.59 -7.04
CA TYR A 165 1.51 12.15 -6.11
C TYR A 165 2.40 13.27 -5.57
N GLN A 166 2.08 14.54 -5.86
CA GLN A 166 2.78 15.69 -5.27
C GLN A 166 2.19 16.09 -3.90
N TYR A 167 0.96 15.65 -3.61
CA TYR A 167 0.29 15.97 -2.35
C TYR A 167 0.66 14.98 -1.24
N ASP A 168 0.76 15.48 -0.01
CA ASP A 168 0.83 14.60 1.16
C ASP A 168 -0.54 13.95 1.41
N PRO A 169 -0.64 12.63 1.41
CA PRO A 169 -1.91 11.93 1.64
C PRO A 169 -2.51 12.17 3.03
N ILE A 170 -1.70 12.61 4.00
CA ILE A 170 -2.14 12.81 5.38
C ILE A 170 -2.71 14.20 5.59
N ASP A 171 -2.16 15.18 4.89
CA ASP A 171 -2.63 16.56 4.90
C ASP A 171 -3.54 16.86 3.71
N SER A 172 -3.95 15.84 2.96
CA SER A 172 -4.85 16.05 1.84
C SER A 172 -6.13 16.68 2.36
N LYS A 173 -6.34 17.94 2.00
CA LYS A 173 -7.57 18.69 2.27
C LYS A 173 -8.74 18.16 1.44
N GLU A 174 -8.54 17.01 0.81
CA GLU A 174 -9.52 16.37 -0.05
C GLU A 174 -10.74 15.97 0.80
N LYS A 175 -11.87 16.34 0.32
CA LYS A 175 -13.15 16.07 0.97
C LYS A 175 -13.63 14.65 0.71
N GLU A 176 -13.02 13.95 -0.24
CA GLU A 176 -13.43 12.63 -0.71
C GLU A 176 -12.23 11.84 -1.29
N ILE A 177 -12.36 10.53 -1.35
CA ILE A 177 -11.39 9.67 -2.03
C ILE A 177 -11.43 9.93 -3.53
N ILE A 178 -10.28 10.28 -4.08
CA ILE A 178 -10.05 10.50 -5.51
C ILE A 178 -8.95 9.55 -5.97
N PHE A 179 -9.02 9.03 -7.18
CA PHE A 179 -8.01 8.15 -7.74
C PHE A 179 -7.18 8.85 -8.84
N PRO A 180 -5.92 8.43 -9.07
CA PRO A 180 -5.18 8.90 -10.22
C PRO A 180 -5.76 8.30 -11.52
N HIS A 181 -5.79 9.05 -12.62
CA HIS A 181 -6.26 8.55 -13.92
C HIS A 181 -5.56 7.27 -14.37
N THR A 182 -4.33 7.06 -13.91
CA THR A 182 -3.50 5.92 -14.29
C THR A 182 -3.76 4.65 -13.47
N ILE A 183 -4.64 4.69 -12.47
CA ILE A 183 -4.87 3.55 -11.58
C ILE A 183 -5.30 2.29 -12.33
N TYR A 184 -6.16 2.46 -13.33
CA TYR A 184 -6.65 1.34 -14.12
C TYR A 184 -5.52 0.60 -14.82
N ASN A 185 -4.61 1.31 -15.48
CA ASN A 185 -3.45 0.74 -16.15
C ASN A 185 -2.45 0.08 -15.17
N ALA A 186 -2.26 0.68 -14.00
CA ALA A 186 -1.41 0.09 -12.95
C ALA A 186 -2.01 -1.23 -12.43
N LEU A 187 -3.32 -1.30 -12.24
CA LEU A 187 -4.03 -2.52 -11.87
C LEU A 187 -3.98 -3.58 -12.98
N LEU A 188 -4.22 -3.20 -14.25
CA LEU A 188 -4.07 -4.13 -15.38
C LEU A 188 -2.69 -4.79 -15.38
N LYS A 189 -1.64 -3.98 -15.19
CA LYS A 189 -0.27 -4.52 -15.13
C LYS A 189 -0.07 -5.44 -13.93
N TYR A 190 -0.53 -5.04 -12.74
CA TYR A 190 -0.43 -5.86 -11.53
C TYR A 190 -1.10 -7.23 -11.70
N PHE A 191 -2.34 -7.27 -12.20
CA PHE A 191 -3.07 -8.53 -12.40
C PHE A 191 -2.52 -9.38 -13.54
N SER A 192 -1.77 -8.79 -14.49
CA SER A 192 -1.07 -9.52 -15.56
C SER A 192 0.27 -10.14 -15.13
N LEU A 193 0.78 -9.83 -13.93
CA LEU A 193 2.03 -10.39 -13.44
C LEU A 193 1.88 -11.89 -13.11
N ASP A 194 2.96 -12.65 -13.32
CA ASP A 194 3.08 -14.00 -12.79
C ASP A 194 3.07 -14.00 -11.25
N ASP A 195 2.76 -15.14 -10.63
CA ASP A 195 2.58 -15.24 -9.18
C ASP A 195 3.83 -14.85 -8.39
N LYS A 196 5.02 -15.15 -8.90
CA LYS A 196 6.28 -14.79 -8.23
C LYS A 196 6.51 -13.29 -8.23
N SER A 197 6.31 -12.64 -9.37
CA SER A 197 6.38 -11.19 -9.51
C SER A 197 5.31 -10.50 -8.68
N ARG A 198 4.09 -11.02 -8.69
CA ARG A 198 2.98 -10.49 -7.89
C ARG A 198 3.27 -10.56 -6.39
N LYS A 199 3.82 -11.66 -5.86
CA LYS A 199 4.24 -11.78 -4.45
C LYS A 199 5.27 -10.71 -4.05
N ILE A 200 6.18 -10.33 -4.95
CA ILE A 200 7.14 -9.25 -4.69
C ILE A 200 6.42 -7.91 -4.60
N ILE A 201 5.51 -7.62 -5.52
CA ILE A 201 4.71 -6.38 -5.48
C ILE A 201 3.83 -6.35 -4.21
N ASP A 202 3.23 -7.47 -3.82
CA ASP A 202 2.47 -7.58 -2.57
C ASP A 202 3.33 -7.26 -1.33
N THR A 203 4.59 -7.71 -1.32
CA THR A 203 5.56 -7.37 -0.27
C THR A 203 5.86 -5.87 -0.25
N ILE A 204 6.04 -5.24 -1.42
CA ILE A 204 6.26 -3.79 -1.55
C ILE A 204 5.04 -3.03 -1.02
N CYS A 205 3.83 -3.42 -1.41
CA CYS A 205 2.59 -2.82 -0.91
C CYS A 205 2.45 -2.98 0.62
N HIS A 206 2.84 -4.13 1.16
CA HIS A 206 2.86 -4.37 2.60
C HIS A 206 3.83 -3.43 3.32
N LEU A 207 5.06 -3.27 2.81
CA LEU A 207 6.04 -2.35 3.38
C LEU A 207 5.56 -0.89 3.35
N ILE A 208 4.96 -0.44 2.24
CA ILE A 208 4.39 0.91 2.13
C ILE A 208 3.30 1.10 3.19
N CYS A 209 2.34 0.17 3.29
CA CYS A 209 1.26 0.25 4.27
C CYS A 209 1.77 0.26 5.71
N ASN A 210 2.69 -0.64 6.06
CA ASN A 210 3.31 -0.66 7.39
C ASN A 210 3.99 0.67 7.72
N GLY A 211 4.74 1.24 6.75
CA GLY A 211 5.35 2.55 6.93
C GLY A 211 4.32 3.62 7.26
N ILE A 212 3.17 3.62 6.58
CA ILE A 212 2.09 4.57 6.84
C ILE A 212 1.48 4.36 8.23
N ASP A 213 1.19 3.11 8.58
CA ASP A 213 0.49 2.76 9.82
C ASP A 213 1.31 3.12 11.08
N ILE A 214 2.64 3.00 11.02
CA ILE A 214 3.53 3.32 12.14
C ILE A 214 4.12 4.74 12.12
N LYS A 215 3.79 5.55 11.10
CA LYS A 215 4.43 6.86 10.83
C LYS A 215 4.40 7.83 12.02
N SER A 216 3.32 7.85 12.77
CA SER A 216 3.17 8.74 13.92
C SER A 216 3.86 8.25 15.19
N LYS A 217 4.11 6.94 15.28
CA LYS A 217 4.61 6.28 16.51
C LYS A 217 6.10 5.93 16.43
N MET A 218 6.59 5.56 15.25
CA MET A 218 7.94 5.03 15.02
C MET A 218 8.49 5.58 13.69
N LYS A 219 8.88 6.84 13.67
CA LYS A 219 9.24 7.56 12.43
C LYS A 219 10.42 6.94 11.70
N SER A 220 11.46 6.51 12.43
CA SER A 220 12.64 5.86 11.85
C SER A 220 12.28 4.53 11.18
N MET A 221 11.47 3.71 11.84
CA MET A 221 11.02 2.43 11.29
C MET A 221 10.07 2.61 10.11
N SER A 222 9.20 3.62 10.17
CA SER A 222 8.35 4.02 9.06
C SER A 222 9.19 4.43 7.84
N PHE A 223 10.18 5.29 8.05
CA PHE A 223 11.11 5.71 7.01
C PHE A 223 11.85 4.51 6.38
N LEU A 224 12.37 3.60 7.21
CA LEU A 224 13.02 2.37 6.74
C LEU A 224 12.07 1.48 5.93
N SER A 225 10.80 1.37 6.32
CA SER A 225 9.80 0.61 5.55
C SER A 225 9.61 1.17 4.14
N PHE A 226 9.55 2.49 3.98
CA PHE A 226 9.46 3.13 2.66
C PHE A 226 10.74 2.92 1.84
N VAL A 227 11.91 3.08 2.43
CA VAL A 227 13.17 2.83 1.71
C VAL A 227 13.29 1.36 1.31
N SER A 228 12.93 0.43 2.22
CA SER A 228 12.94 -1.02 1.93
C SER A 228 11.99 -1.40 0.81
N SER A 229 10.83 -0.73 0.69
CA SER A 229 9.92 -0.94 -0.44
C SER A 229 10.56 -0.56 -1.76
N ILE A 230 11.28 0.56 -1.82
CA ILE A 230 12.05 1.00 -3.00
C ILE A 230 13.21 0.02 -3.27
N GLU A 231 13.99 -0.35 -2.24
CA GLU A 231 15.11 -1.30 -2.38
C GLU A 231 14.64 -2.68 -2.90
N THR A 232 13.47 -3.14 -2.46
CA THR A 232 12.84 -4.38 -2.94
C THR A 232 12.53 -4.27 -4.44
N LEU A 233 11.98 -3.15 -4.87
CA LEU A 233 11.67 -2.90 -6.29
C LEU A 233 12.93 -2.78 -7.13
N VAL A 234 13.95 -2.10 -6.60
CA VAL A 234 15.30 -2.01 -7.21
C VAL A 234 15.91 -3.39 -7.41
N ASN A 235 15.88 -4.24 -6.39
CA ASN A 235 16.42 -5.59 -6.47
C ASN A 235 15.64 -6.45 -7.48
N PHE A 236 14.33 -6.28 -7.54
CA PHE A 236 13.49 -6.96 -8.52
C PHE A 236 13.82 -6.53 -9.96
N GLU A 237 13.93 -5.24 -10.22
CA GLU A 237 14.24 -4.68 -11.53
C GLU A 237 15.63 -5.08 -12.05
N PHE A 238 16.64 -5.13 -11.15
CA PHE A 238 18.03 -5.39 -11.53
C PHE A 238 18.51 -6.81 -11.24
N LYS A 239 17.60 -7.74 -10.89
CA LYS A 239 17.95 -9.11 -10.52
C LYS A 239 18.76 -9.83 -11.59
N ASP A 240 18.34 -9.71 -12.84
CA ASP A 240 18.90 -10.45 -13.98
C ASP A 240 19.81 -9.57 -14.87
N LYS A 241 19.98 -8.30 -14.51
CA LYS A 241 20.79 -7.34 -15.30
C LYS A 241 22.27 -7.30 -14.87
N ARG A 242 22.87 -8.46 -14.65
CA ARG A 242 24.29 -8.55 -14.26
C ARG A 242 25.25 -8.56 -15.44
N GLU A 243 24.80 -8.93 -16.63
CA GLU A 243 25.62 -9.07 -17.82
C GLU A 243 25.28 -7.99 -18.84
N GLY A 244 26.31 -7.31 -19.35
CA GLY A 244 26.21 -6.41 -20.52
C GLY A 244 25.76 -4.98 -20.24
N VAL A 245 25.71 -4.52 -19.00
CA VAL A 245 25.43 -3.11 -18.68
C VAL A 245 26.75 -2.37 -18.45
N GLU A 246 26.97 -1.29 -19.18
CA GLU A 246 28.09 -0.38 -18.93
C GLU A 246 27.82 0.44 -17.67
N PHE A 247 28.81 0.44 -16.77
CA PHE A 247 28.74 1.20 -15.52
C PHE A 247 29.94 2.17 -15.43
N GLU A 248 29.62 3.37 -15.01
CA GLU A 248 30.65 4.37 -14.69
C GLU A 248 30.92 4.31 -13.19
N CYS A 249 32.21 4.16 -12.83
CA CYS A 249 32.62 4.25 -11.44
C CYS A 249 32.47 5.68 -10.93
N HIS A 250 31.74 5.86 -9.84
CA HIS A 250 31.47 7.18 -9.29
C HIS A 250 32.69 7.93 -8.80
N ASP A 251 33.77 7.20 -8.47
CA ASP A 251 34.98 7.81 -7.89
C ASP A 251 36.08 8.04 -8.93
N CYS A 252 36.14 7.25 -9.99
CA CYS A 252 37.19 7.34 -10.99
C CYS A 252 36.68 7.45 -12.44
N LEU A 253 35.36 7.56 -12.63
CA LEU A 253 34.69 7.73 -13.93
C LEU A 253 35.05 6.67 -14.98
N THR A 254 35.55 5.52 -14.56
CA THR A 254 35.90 4.44 -15.48
C THR A 254 34.64 3.68 -15.90
N LEU A 255 34.42 3.59 -17.20
CA LEU A 255 33.36 2.79 -17.81
C LEU A 255 33.75 1.31 -17.87
N LYS A 256 32.86 0.41 -17.44
CA LYS A 256 33.05 -1.04 -17.58
C LYS A 256 31.76 -1.77 -17.78
N THR A 257 31.83 -2.84 -18.56
CA THR A 257 30.72 -3.72 -18.92
C THR A 257 30.47 -4.83 -17.91
N SER A 258 31.00 -4.88 -16.80
CA SER A 258 30.88 -5.84 -15.70
C SER A 258 32.23 -6.09 -15.06
N PRO A 259 32.52 -5.52 -14.01
CA PRO A 259 32.76 -6.22 -12.78
C PRO A 259 32.19 -5.48 -11.58
N ILE A 260 32.11 -6.23 -10.51
CA ILE A 260 31.53 -5.83 -9.27
C ILE A 260 32.32 -4.65 -8.66
N ASN A 261 33.59 -4.51 -8.94
CA ASN A 261 34.46 -3.48 -8.37
C ASN A 261 35.27 -2.70 -9.41
N CYS A 262 35.50 -1.44 -9.14
CA CYS A 262 36.41 -0.61 -9.91
C CYS A 262 37.88 -1.08 -9.74
N HIS A 263 38.60 -1.34 -10.83
CA HIS A 263 39.99 -1.78 -10.76
C HIS A 263 40.95 -0.72 -10.22
N LYS A 264 40.60 0.56 -10.31
CA LYS A 264 41.45 1.66 -9.89
C LYS A 264 41.29 1.97 -8.39
N CYS A 265 40.06 1.95 -7.87
CA CYS A 265 39.80 2.32 -6.48
C CYS A 265 39.25 1.16 -5.63
N GLY A 266 39.01 -0.04 -6.20
CA GLY A 266 38.50 -1.23 -5.51
C GLY A 266 37.05 -1.15 -5.07
N ARG A 267 36.37 -0.05 -5.29
CA ARG A 267 34.98 0.14 -4.84
C ARG A 267 33.97 -0.48 -5.79
N PRO A 268 32.81 -0.91 -5.29
CA PRO A 268 31.72 -1.44 -6.12
C PRO A 268 31.26 -0.41 -7.16
N ILE A 269 31.34 -0.77 -8.43
CA ILE A 269 30.85 0.07 -9.53
C ILE A 269 29.32 0.06 -9.55
N TRP A 270 28.72 -1.12 -9.31
CA TRP A 270 27.28 -1.32 -9.32
C TRP A 270 26.77 -1.80 -7.95
N GLY A 271 27.03 -1.01 -6.93
CA GLY A 271 26.56 -1.26 -5.58
C GLY A 271 25.09 -0.86 -5.37
N VAL A 272 24.54 -1.18 -4.20
CA VAL A 272 23.14 -0.92 -3.85
C VAL A 272 22.76 0.56 -4.03
N LYS A 273 23.63 1.49 -3.63
CA LYS A 273 23.39 2.93 -3.78
C LYS A 273 23.31 3.37 -5.25
N ALA A 274 24.15 2.81 -6.12
CA ALA A 274 24.11 3.10 -7.55
C ALA A 274 22.81 2.59 -8.18
N LYS A 275 22.43 1.34 -7.89
CA LYS A 275 21.16 0.75 -8.34
C LYS A 275 19.94 1.56 -7.89
N PHE A 276 19.90 1.95 -6.60
CA PHE A 276 18.85 2.77 -6.03
C PHE A 276 18.70 4.10 -6.79
N LYS A 277 19.79 4.80 -7.00
CA LYS A 277 19.79 6.07 -7.75
C LYS A 277 19.37 5.91 -9.20
N THR A 278 19.92 4.90 -9.89
CA THR A 278 19.54 4.61 -11.28
C THR A 278 18.08 4.28 -11.41
N PHE A 279 17.55 3.46 -10.51
CA PHE A 279 16.12 3.13 -10.48
C PHE A 279 15.25 4.38 -10.34
N LEU A 280 15.54 5.22 -9.35
CA LEU A 280 14.76 6.44 -9.12
C LEU A 280 14.89 7.45 -10.27
N LYS A 281 16.05 7.53 -10.91
CA LYS A 281 16.23 8.32 -12.14
C LYS A 281 15.32 7.82 -13.27
N THR A 282 15.20 6.51 -13.41
CA THR A 282 14.43 5.89 -14.49
C THR A 282 12.93 6.04 -14.27
N TYR A 283 12.47 5.83 -13.05
CA TYR A 283 11.03 5.69 -12.76
C TYR A 283 10.40 6.91 -12.09
N VAL A 284 11.16 7.81 -11.49
CA VAL A 284 10.59 8.93 -10.74
C VAL A 284 10.87 10.28 -11.41
N ALA A 285 12.09 10.73 -11.41
CA ALA A 285 12.47 11.97 -12.06
C ALA A 285 13.99 12.11 -12.10
N TYR A 286 14.48 12.80 -13.14
CA TYR A 286 15.88 13.15 -13.26
C TYR A 286 16.07 14.67 -13.30
N SER A 287 16.62 15.21 -12.21
CA SER A 287 17.17 16.55 -12.13
C SER A 287 18.27 16.56 -11.07
N GLU A 288 19.17 17.53 -11.08
CA GLU A 288 20.21 17.65 -10.04
C GLU A 288 19.61 17.73 -8.63
N SER A 289 18.51 18.45 -8.47
CA SER A 289 17.80 18.55 -7.19
C SER A 289 17.26 17.20 -6.74
N SER A 290 16.73 16.39 -7.66
CA SER A 290 16.26 15.02 -7.36
C SER A 290 17.40 14.11 -6.92
N LEU A 291 18.58 14.19 -7.57
CA LEU A 291 19.76 13.40 -7.17
C LEU A 291 20.23 13.72 -5.75
N THR A 292 20.24 15.01 -5.40
CA THR A 292 20.57 15.45 -4.04
C THR A 292 19.59 14.86 -3.02
N LYS A 293 18.28 14.85 -3.32
CA LYS A 293 17.26 14.21 -2.48
C LYS A 293 17.47 12.70 -2.34
N PHE A 294 17.76 12.00 -3.43
CA PHE A 294 17.99 10.55 -3.40
C PHE A 294 19.24 10.19 -2.58
N ASN A 295 20.31 11.01 -2.68
CA ASN A 295 21.49 10.85 -1.84
C ASN A 295 21.16 11.07 -0.35
N LYS A 296 20.38 12.10 -0.03
CA LYS A 296 19.95 12.41 1.34
C LYS A 296 19.15 11.24 1.94
N ILE A 297 18.20 10.71 1.21
CA ILE A 297 17.38 9.55 1.63
C ILE A 297 18.29 8.35 1.90
N TYR A 298 19.16 8.01 0.96
CA TYR A 298 20.03 6.84 1.12
C TYR A 298 21.03 6.99 2.27
N ASN A 299 21.62 8.18 2.47
CA ASN A 299 22.52 8.46 3.57
C ASN A 299 21.80 8.41 4.92
N LEU A 300 20.57 8.92 5.00
CA LEU A 300 19.75 8.85 6.21
C LEU A 300 19.42 7.39 6.56
N ARG A 301 19.01 6.57 5.58
CA ARG A 301 18.83 5.12 5.74
C ARG A 301 20.10 4.44 6.28
N SER A 302 21.24 4.77 5.67
CA SER A 302 22.54 4.21 6.09
C SER A 302 22.87 4.54 7.55
N ASN A 303 22.63 5.78 7.96
CA ASN A 303 22.87 6.22 9.32
C ASN A 303 21.94 5.50 10.34
N ILE A 304 20.66 5.32 10.00
CA ILE A 304 19.73 4.61 10.88
C ILE A 304 20.15 3.13 11.02
N VAL A 305 20.45 2.46 9.90
CA VAL A 305 20.70 1.01 9.90
C VAL A 305 22.10 0.66 10.46
N HIS A 306 23.13 1.44 10.11
CA HIS A 306 24.51 1.07 10.45
C HIS A 306 25.05 1.79 11.68
N ASN A 307 24.55 3.00 11.97
CA ASN A 307 25.04 3.81 13.07
C ASN A 307 24.01 3.93 14.22
N GLY A 308 22.84 3.32 14.10
CA GLY A 308 21.78 3.38 15.11
C GLY A 308 21.21 4.77 15.36
N MET A 309 21.40 5.70 14.41
CA MET A 309 20.93 7.09 14.55
C MET A 309 19.46 7.19 14.22
N LEU A 310 18.61 7.34 15.22
CA LEU A 310 17.18 7.54 15.03
C LEU A 310 16.84 8.92 14.46
N LEU A 311 15.66 9.05 13.87
CA LEU A 311 15.11 10.37 13.53
C LEU A 311 14.77 11.11 14.82
N LEU A 312 14.99 12.43 14.83
CA LEU A 312 14.75 13.27 16.02
C LEU A 312 13.33 13.19 16.54
N GLY A 313 12.38 12.80 15.71
CA GLY A 313 11.00 12.62 16.15
C GLY A 313 10.74 11.33 16.94
N ASP A 314 11.70 10.39 17.01
CA ASP A 314 11.65 9.16 17.83
C ASP A 314 12.48 9.31 19.12
N GLU A 315 13.27 10.38 19.21
CA GLU A 315 14.03 10.75 20.40
C GLU A 315 13.26 11.80 21.22
N HIS A 316 13.78 12.14 22.38
CA HIS A 316 13.27 13.27 23.16
C HIS A 316 13.36 14.57 22.33
N ILE A 317 12.29 15.37 22.35
CA ILE A 317 12.21 16.62 21.61
C ILE A 317 13.25 17.59 22.18
N ASP A 318 14.29 17.87 21.40
CA ASP A 318 15.25 18.93 21.66
C ASP A 318 14.92 20.11 20.76
N TRP A 319 14.27 21.10 21.31
CA TRP A 319 13.85 22.30 20.58
C TRP A 319 15.01 23.08 19.94
N SER A 320 16.24 22.91 20.43
CA SER A 320 17.42 23.51 19.82
C SER A 320 17.77 22.94 18.45
N LYS A 321 17.16 21.79 18.07
CA LYS A 321 17.35 21.08 16.80
C LYS A 321 16.12 21.12 15.89
N SER A 322 15.21 22.08 16.08
CA SER A 322 13.96 22.16 15.33
C SER A 322 14.14 22.13 13.81
N ASP A 323 15.05 22.91 13.25
CA ASP A 323 15.30 22.97 11.80
C ASP A 323 15.75 21.61 11.22
N LYS A 324 16.55 20.86 12.00
CA LYS A 324 16.97 19.51 11.59
C LYS A 324 15.82 18.52 11.67
N ALA A 325 14.94 18.65 12.68
CA ALA A 325 13.74 17.84 12.82
C ALA A 325 12.78 18.08 11.66
N ASP A 326 12.53 19.32 11.29
CA ASP A 326 11.68 19.70 10.16
C ASP A 326 12.25 19.15 8.84
N SER A 327 13.57 19.28 8.62
CA SER A 327 14.22 18.72 7.45
C SER A 327 14.14 17.19 7.37
N GLN A 328 14.20 16.49 8.51
CA GLN A 328 14.03 15.03 8.55
C GLN A 328 12.58 14.65 8.32
N TYR A 329 11.63 15.38 8.88
CA TYR A 329 10.20 15.18 8.67
C TYR A 329 9.83 15.31 7.19
N LEU A 330 10.25 16.39 6.54
CA LEU A 330 10.04 16.59 5.09
C LEU A 330 10.66 15.45 4.27
N THR A 331 11.88 15.01 4.61
CA THR A 331 12.54 13.88 3.94
C THR A 331 11.74 12.59 4.12
N HIS A 332 11.14 12.36 5.29
CA HIS A 332 10.29 11.21 5.57
C HIS A 332 9.02 11.23 4.70
N LEU A 333 8.31 12.37 4.63
CA LEU A 333 7.14 12.54 3.77
C LEU A 333 7.48 12.35 2.29
N GLU A 334 8.57 12.98 1.82
CA GLU A 334 9.05 12.80 0.45
C GLU A 334 9.35 11.32 0.14
N THR A 335 9.97 10.59 1.08
CA THR A 335 10.28 9.16 0.90
C THR A 335 9.01 8.32 0.80
N MET A 336 7.99 8.63 1.57
CA MET A 336 6.67 7.99 1.48
C MET A 336 6.06 8.18 0.08
N GLN A 337 6.07 9.41 -0.44
CA GLN A 337 5.55 9.68 -1.78
C GLN A 337 6.39 9.04 -2.88
N LEU A 338 7.72 9.08 -2.73
CA LEU A 338 8.63 8.42 -3.66
C LEU A 338 8.41 6.93 -3.74
N SER A 339 8.13 6.26 -2.62
CA SER A 339 7.87 4.82 -2.60
C SER A 339 6.62 4.44 -3.40
N ARG A 340 5.55 5.22 -3.27
CA ARG A 340 4.33 5.05 -4.07
C ARG A 340 4.57 5.36 -5.55
N LEU A 341 5.15 6.53 -5.84
CA LEU A 341 5.41 6.95 -7.21
C LEU A 341 6.32 5.98 -7.95
N ALA A 342 7.35 5.47 -7.27
CA ALA A 342 8.25 4.46 -7.82
C ALA A 342 7.51 3.17 -8.20
N LEU A 343 6.63 2.68 -7.32
CA LEU A 343 5.81 1.50 -7.59
C LEU A 343 4.85 1.72 -8.77
N VAL A 344 4.11 2.83 -8.74
CA VAL A 344 3.11 3.12 -9.78
C VAL A 344 3.77 3.30 -11.14
N ASN A 345 4.86 4.08 -11.23
CA ASN A 345 5.56 4.29 -12.48
C ASN A 345 6.22 3.00 -12.99
N TRP A 346 6.73 2.15 -12.10
CA TRP A 346 7.24 0.83 -12.49
C TRP A 346 6.13 -0.04 -13.11
N LEU A 347 4.94 -0.06 -12.50
CA LEU A 347 3.78 -0.79 -13.06
C LEU A 347 3.34 -0.22 -14.41
N LEU A 348 3.34 1.10 -14.58
CA LEU A 348 2.90 1.75 -15.82
C LEU A 348 3.90 1.57 -16.96
N MET A 349 5.19 1.64 -16.67
CA MET A 349 6.24 1.64 -17.69
C MET A 349 6.76 0.24 -18.00
N GLY A 350 6.65 -0.68 -17.03
CA GLY A 350 7.24 -2.02 -17.10
C GLY A 350 8.77 -1.99 -17.12
N PRO A 351 9.41 -3.15 -16.97
CA PRO A 351 10.86 -3.23 -17.11
C PRO A 351 11.26 -2.82 -18.53
N ASN A 352 12.08 -1.79 -18.69
CA ASN A 352 12.71 -1.33 -19.94
C ASN A 352 11.99 -0.27 -20.80
N LYS A 353 11.08 0.54 -20.31
CA LYS A 353 10.59 1.68 -21.11
C LYS A 353 11.07 3.01 -20.51
N LYS A 354 11.66 3.86 -21.35
CA LYS A 354 11.94 5.28 -21.02
C LYS A 354 10.60 6.01 -20.80
N ILE A 355 10.61 6.94 -19.83
CA ILE A 355 9.47 7.85 -19.62
C ILE A 355 9.25 8.58 -20.95
N VAL A 356 8.11 8.36 -21.55
CA VAL A 356 7.62 9.23 -22.62
C VAL A 356 7.03 10.43 -21.89
N GLU A 357 7.67 11.60 -22.09
CA GLU A 357 7.26 12.89 -21.51
C GLU A 357 5.85 13.30 -21.92
#